data_4feab7761f9e32ce06a8bb66b9efbfe1
#
_entry.id   4feab7761f9e32ce06a8bb66b9efbfe1
#
_cell.length_a   1.000
_cell.length_b   1.000
_cell.length_c   1.000
_cell.angle_alpha   90.00
_cell.angle_beta   90.00
_cell.angle_gamma   90.00
#
_symmetry.space_group_name_H-M   'P 1'
#
loop_
_entity.id
_entity.type
_entity.pdbx_description
1 polymer ?
#
loop_
_entity_poly.entity_id
_entity_poly.type
_entity_poly.pdbx_seq_one_letter_code
_entity_poly.pdbx_strand_id
1 'polypeptide(L)'
;MQIDTLIIGAGAAGMMCAANAGGRVVIVDHAKAPGEKIRISGGGRCNFTNMHCAPHAFLSQNPHFAKSALARYTQWDFVELVDQHGIKWHEKTLGQLFCDVSAKEIVAMLRTLMQDAGVELHLQTSVENLIKTESGYSAVLTGPNGSKPITAKNLVVATGGKSIPKMGATGFAY
;
A
#
# COMPACT_ATOMS: atom_id res chain seq x y z
N MET A 1 9.08 -18.31 11.25
CA MET A 1 9.15 -16.95 11.84
C MET A 1 7.76 -16.57 12.31
N GLN A 2 7.62 -16.04 13.52
CA GLN A 2 6.33 -15.58 14.05
C GLN A 2 6.28 -14.05 14.05
N ILE A 3 5.17 -13.48 13.57
CA ILE A 3 4.95 -12.02 13.46
C ILE A 3 3.52 -11.65 13.87
N ASP A 4 3.26 -10.36 14.03
CA ASP A 4 1.91 -9.87 14.34
C ASP A 4 1.09 -9.68 13.06
N THR A 5 1.66 -9.07 12.02
CA THR A 5 0.92 -8.79 10.78
C THR A 5 1.74 -9.12 9.54
N LEU A 6 1.17 -9.96 8.65
CA LEU A 6 1.65 -10.17 7.29
C LEU A 6 0.84 -9.32 6.32
N ILE A 7 1.52 -8.51 5.49
CA ILE A 7 0.89 -7.69 4.46
C ILE A 7 1.36 -8.16 3.09
N ILE A 8 0.42 -8.48 2.21
CA ILE A 8 0.71 -8.89 0.83
C ILE A 8 0.44 -7.73 -0.12
N GLY A 9 1.49 -7.20 -0.74
CA GLY A 9 1.47 -6.09 -1.66
C GLY A 9 2.08 -4.80 -1.08
N ALA A 10 3.21 -4.36 -1.62
CA ALA A 10 3.91 -3.12 -1.25
C ALA A 10 3.52 -1.95 -2.17
N GLY A 11 2.23 -1.81 -2.45
CA GLY A 11 1.62 -0.63 -3.06
C GLY A 11 1.29 0.45 -2.02
N ALA A 12 0.57 1.50 -2.42
CA ALA A 12 0.19 2.61 -1.54
C ALA A 12 -0.54 2.14 -0.27
N ALA A 13 -1.57 1.31 -0.43
CA ALA A 13 -2.36 0.79 0.68
C ALA A 13 -1.55 -0.10 1.61
N GLY A 14 -0.73 -1.02 1.07
CA GLY A 14 0.09 -1.91 1.86
C GLY A 14 1.17 -1.19 2.64
N MET A 15 1.90 -0.26 2.03
CA MET A 15 2.94 0.52 2.70
C MET A 15 2.37 1.41 3.81
N MET A 16 1.24 2.08 3.54
CA MET A 16 0.57 2.91 4.55
C MET A 16 0.03 2.07 5.70
N CYS A 17 -0.57 0.91 5.40
CA CYS A 17 -1.00 -0.05 6.42
C CYS A 17 0.19 -0.54 7.25
N ALA A 18 1.30 -0.93 6.62
CA ALA A 18 2.48 -1.43 7.30
C ALA A 18 3.07 -0.40 8.29
N ALA A 19 3.15 0.87 7.88
CA ALA A 19 3.65 1.94 8.72
C ALA A 19 2.80 2.20 9.98
N ASN A 20 1.52 1.78 9.96
CA ASN A 20 0.56 2.06 11.05
C ASN A 20 0.06 0.81 11.80
N ALA A 21 0.46 -0.39 11.39
CA ALA A 21 -0.10 -1.63 11.96
C ALA A 21 0.39 -1.94 13.38
N GLY A 22 1.55 -1.44 13.77
CA GLY A 22 2.18 -1.73 15.06
C GLY A 22 2.63 -3.20 15.21
N GLY A 23 3.46 -3.47 16.22
CA GLY A 23 4.04 -4.79 16.44
C GLY A 23 5.06 -5.20 15.38
N ARG A 24 5.31 -6.51 15.25
CA ARG A 24 6.22 -7.04 14.22
C ARG A 24 5.48 -7.22 12.90
N VAL A 25 5.80 -6.37 11.93
CA VAL A 25 5.16 -6.32 10.61
C VAL A 25 6.12 -6.80 9.53
N VAL A 26 5.65 -7.69 8.68
CA VAL A 26 6.32 -8.09 7.45
C VAL A 26 5.41 -7.74 6.27
N ILE A 27 5.96 -7.02 5.30
CA ILE A 27 5.29 -6.73 4.03
C ILE A 27 6.05 -7.38 2.89
N VAL A 28 5.34 -8.05 2.00
CA VAL A 28 5.93 -8.75 0.85
C VAL A 28 5.35 -8.24 -0.46
N ASP A 29 6.19 -8.24 -1.50
CA ASP A 29 5.75 -7.96 -2.87
C ASP A 29 6.58 -8.79 -3.87
N HIS A 30 5.94 -9.22 -4.95
CA HIS A 30 6.61 -9.94 -6.06
C HIS A 30 7.46 -9.01 -6.93
N ALA A 31 7.22 -7.72 -6.88
CA ALA A 31 7.93 -6.71 -7.66
C ALA A 31 9.38 -6.50 -7.18
N LYS A 32 10.22 -5.97 -8.07
CA LYS A 32 11.61 -5.59 -7.76
C LYS A 32 11.70 -4.33 -6.92
N ALA A 33 10.64 -3.52 -6.88
CA ALA A 33 10.61 -2.27 -6.14
C ALA A 33 9.19 -2.01 -5.61
N PRO A 34 9.03 -1.37 -4.43
CA PRO A 34 7.72 -1.03 -3.91
C PRO A 34 7.10 0.13 -4.68
N GLY A 35 5.77 0.20 -4.66
CA GLY A 35 5.01 1.34 -5.18
C GLY A 35 5.01 1.44 -6.71
N GLU A 36 5.04 0.34 -7.45
CA GLU A 36 5.10 0.37 -8.93
C GLU A 36 3.98 1.21 -9.54
N LYS A 37 2.72 1.02 -9.09
CA LYS A 37 1.59 1.83 -9.59
C LYS A 37 1.71 3.31 -9.21
N ILE A 38 2.29 3.63 -8.06
CA ILE A 38 2.57 5.02 -7.65
C ILE A 38 3.54 5.65 -8.65
N ARG A 39 4.62 4.95 -8.96
CA ARG A 39 5.72 5.46 -9.83
C ARG A 39 5.27 5.87 -11.20
N ILE A 40 4.26 5.22 -11.77
CA ILE A 40 3.74 5.50 -13.12
C ILE A 40 2.50 6.39 -13.09
N SER A 41 1.86 6.56 -11.94
CA SER A 41 0.65 7.37 -11.84
C SER A 41 0.93 8.82 -12.19
N GLY A 42 -0.05 9.47 -12.84
CA GLY A 42 0.08 10.86 -13.23
C GLY A 42 1.27 11.17 -14.15
N GLY A 43 1.68 10.22 -15.01
CA GLY A 43 2.84 10.40 -15.88
C GLY A 43 4.17 10.47 -15.11
N GLY A 44 4.27 9.79 -13.98
CA GLY A 44 5.48 9.77 -13.15
C GLY A 44 5.55 10.87 -12.08
N ARG A 45 4.51 11.70 -11.96
CA ARG A 45 4.41 12.76 -10.94
C ARG A 45 3.43 12.45 -9.81
N CYS A 46 2.83 11.27 -9.81
CA CYS A 46 1.84 10.82 -8.84
C CYS A 46 0.65 11.77 -8.66
N ASN A 47 -0.48 11.44 -9.25
CA ASN A 47 -1.74 12.02 -8.78
C ASN A 47 -2.06 11.38 -7.42
N PHE A 48 -1.61 12.01 -6.33
CA PHE A 48 -1.64 11.37 -5.02
C PHE A 48 -2.96 11.54 -4.27
N THR A 49 -3.73 12.59 -4.56
CA THR A 49 -5.10 12.78 -4.05
C THR A 49 -5.89 13.78 -4.87
N ASN A 50 -7.13 14.06 -4.46
CA ASN A 50 -8.01 15.05 -5.06
C ASN A 50 -8.66 15.90 -3.96
N MET A 51 -8.70 17.23 -4.15
CA MET A 51 -9.30 18.17 -3.21
C MET A 51 -10.79 17.89 -2.95
N HIS A 52 -11.49 17.35 -3.95
CA HIS A 52 -12.92 17.03 -3.89
C HIS A 52 -13.20 15.57 -3.52
N CYS A 53 -12.25 14.91 -2.85
CA CYS A 53 -12.40 13.54 -2.40
C CYS A 53 -13.55 13.43 -1.39
N ALA A 54 -14.61 12.72 -1.76
CA ALA A 54 -15.79 12.54 -0.93
C ALA A 54 -16.46 11.19 -1.21
N PRO A 55 -17.26 10.63 -0.28
CA PRO A 55 -17.84 9.28 -0.44
C PRO A 55 -18.60 9.05 -1.75
N HIS A 56 -19.25 10.07 -2.30
CA HIS A 56 -19.99 9.96 -3.56
C HIS A 56 -19.11 9.76 -4.80
N ALA A 57 -17.81 10.08 -4.70
CA ALA A 57 -16.83 9.83 -5.76
C ALA A 57 -16.34 8.38 -5.84
N PHE A 58 -16.68 7.54 -4.85
CA PHE A 58 -16.30 6.14 -4.79
C PHE A 58 -17.48 5.25 -5.21
N LEU A 59 -17.46 4.85 -6.48
CA LEU A 59 -18.54 4.08 -7.08
C LEU A 59 -18.41 2.60 -6.73
N SER A 60 -19.45 2.03 -6.13
CA SER A 60 -19.56 0.59 -5.89
C SER A 60 -21.02 0.18 -5.67
N GLN A 61 -21.30 -1.13 -5.60
CA GLN A 61 -22.61 -1.64 -5.23
C GLN A 61 -23.03 -1.24 -3.81
N ASN A 62 -22.06 -1.02 -2.91
CA ASN A 62 -22.29 -0.46 -1.58
C ASN A 62 -21.83 1.00 -1.52
N PRO A 63 -22.72 1.99 -1.68
CA PRO A 63 -22.34 3.41 -1.69
C PRO A 63 -21.84 3.92 -0.33
N HIS A 64 -21.92 3.09 0.70
CA HIS A 64 -21.51 3.46 2.07
C HIS A 64 -20.11 2.93 2.45
N PHE A 65 -19.50 2.04 1.64
CA PHE A 65 -18.29 1.33 2.02
C PHE A 65 -17.10 2.25 2.37
N ALA A 66 -16.96 3.39 1.68
CA ALA A 66 -15.85 4.31 1.87
C ALA A 66 -16.07 5.36 3.00
N LYS A 67 -17.32 5.54 3.45
CA LYS A 67 -17.69 6.66 4.36
C LYS A 67 -16.87 6.69 5.64
N SER A 68 -16.77 5.55 6.33
CA SER A 68 -16.04 5.46 7.60
C SER A 68 -14.54 5.68 7.43
N ALA A 69 -13.95 5.15 6.37
CA ALA A 69 -12.53 5.32 6.07
C ALA A 69 -12.21 6.80 5.79
N LEU A 70 -12.98 7.43 4.89
CA LEU A 70 -12.79 8.83 4.52
C LEU A 70 -13.08 9.83 5.65
N ALA A 71 -13.94 9.48 6.60
CA ALA A 71 -14.18 10.30 7.79
C ALA A 71 -13.05 10.22 8.83
N ARG A 72 -12.27 9.13 8.83
CA ARG A 72 -11.15 8.93 9.76
C ARG A 72 -9.80 9.37 9.21
N TYR A 73 -9.65 9.36 7.90
CA TYR A 73 -8.46 9.77 7.18
C TYR A 73 -8.88 10.43 5.88
N THR A 74 -8.81 11.74 5.88
CA THR A 74 -9.26 12.58 4.76
C THR A 74 -8.14 12.80 3.75
N GLN A 75 -8.45 13.37 2.59
CA GLN A 75 -7.45 13.83 1.65
C GLN A 75 -6.52 14.89 2.25
N TRP A 76 -7.00 15.69 3.18
CA TRP A 76 -6.21 16.74 3.84
C TRP A 76 -5.20 16.18 4.84
N ASP A 77 -5.53 15.09 5.55
CA ASP A 77 -4.58 14.39 6.39
C ASP A 77 -3.42 13.83 5.57
N PHE A 78 -3.71 13.37 4.34
CA PHE A 78 -2.65 12.90 3.44
C PHE A 78 -1.83 14.06 2.86
N VAL A 79 -2.45 15.20 2.52
CA VAL A 79 -1.74 16.43 2.09
C VAL A 79 -0.81 16.90 3.20
N GLU A 80 -1.29 16.97 4.44
CA GLU A 80 -0.46 17.34 5.59
C GLU A 80 0.75 16.41 5.75
N LEU A 81 0.57 15.10 5.59
CA LEU A 81 1.66 14.13 5.63
C LEU A 81 2.69 14.40 4.50
N VAL A 82 2.24 14.72 3.30
CA VAL A 82 3.10 15.07 2.15
C VAL A 82 3.89 16.35 2.45
N ASP A 83 3.25 17.36 3.02
CA ASP A 83 3.88 18.63 3.41
C ASP A 83 4.92 18.45 4.53
N GLN A 84 4.62 17.62 5.55
CA GLN A 84 5.54 17.29 6.64
C GLN A 84 6.83 16.64 6.14
N HIS A 85 6.78 15.94 4.99
CA HIS A 85 7.96 15.36 4.34
C HIS A 85 8.61 16.29 3.31
N GLY A 86 8.19 17.54 3.23
CA GLY A 86 8.76 18.57 2.34
C GLY A 86 8.54 18.32 0.86
N ILE A 87 7.59 17.48 0.49
CA ILE A 87 7.26 17.16 -0.90
C ILE A 87 6.44 18.30 -1.49
N LYS A 88 6.95 18.96 -2.54
CA LYS A 88 6.25 20.03 -3.24
C LYS A 88 5.22 19.45 -4.20
N TRP A 89 4.09 20.13 -4.28
CA TRP A 89 2.97 19.70 -5.11
C TRP A 89 2.17 20.89 -5.65
N HIS A 90 1.36 20.65 -6.68
CA HIS A 90 0.44 21.62 -7.27
C HIS A 90 -0.90 20.96 -7.60
N GLU A 91 -1.93 21.75 -7.65
CA GLU A 91 -3.20 21.40 -8.27
C GLU A 91 -3.08 21.50 -9.79
N LYS A 92 -3.58 20.49 -10.50
CA LYS A 92 -3.64 20.50 -11.96
C LYS A 92 -5.05 20.87 -12.42
N THR A 93 -5.91 19.90 -12.70
CA THR A 93 -7.28 20.12 -13.15
C THR A 93 -8.24 19.34 -12.26
N LEU A 94 -9.44 19.86 -12.05
CA LEU A 94 -10.51 19.19 -11.30
C LEU A 94 -10.10 18.74 -9.89
N GLY A 95 -9.28 19.53 -9.21
CA GLY A 95 -8.84 19.24 -7.85
C GLY A 95 -7.76 18.17 -7.71
N GLN A 96 -7.18 17.68 -8.81
CA GLN A 96 -6.13 16.66 -8.78
C GLN A 96 -4.81 17.26 -8.27
N LEU A 97 -4.20 16.62 -7.26
CA LEU A 97 -2.93 17.03 -6.68
C LEU A 97 -1.78 16.14 -7.15
N PHE A 98 -0.71 16.76 -7.65
CA PHE A 98 0.46 16.10 -8.22
C PHE A 98 1.74 16.57 -7.53
N CYS A 99 2.71 15.67 -7.36
CA CYS A 99 4.06 16.06 -6.98
C CYS A 99 4.71 16.90 -8.08
N ASP A 100 5.46 17.94 -7.71
CA ASP A 100 6.13 18.82 -8.66
C ASP A 100 7.26 18.11 -9.40
N VAL A 101 8.01 17.26 -8.69
CA VAL A 101 9.21 16.60 -9.21
C VAL A 101 8.92 15.17 -9.65
N SER A 102 8.55 14.28 -8.74
CA SER A 102 8.45 12.85 -9.07
C SER A 102 7.55 12.06 -8.13
N ALA A 103 6.85 11.08 -8.68
CA ALA A 103 6.14 10.05 -7.92
C ALA A 103 7.04 9.26 -6.95
N LYS A 104 8.37 9.28 -7.18
CA LYS A 104 9.35 8.61 -6.30
C LYS A 104 9.40 9.24 -4.91
N GLU A 105 9.03 10.52 -4.78
CA GLU A 105 8.99 11.22 -3.49
C GLU A 105 7.94 10.60 -2.57
N ILE A 106 6.75 10.31 -3.07
CA ILE A 106 5.71 9.59 -2.32
C ILE A 106 6.17 8.18 -1.92
N VAL A 107 6.84 7.47 -2.83
CA VAL A 107 7.38 6.14 -2.50
C VAL A 107 8.47 6.23 -1.43
N ALA A 108 9.35 7.23 -1.51
CA ALA A 108 10.40 7.46 -0.51
C ALA A 108 9.78 7.80 0.87
N MET A 109 8.81 8.69 0.91
CA MET A 109 8.05 9.01 2.12
C MET A 109 7.46 7.76 2.78
N LEU A 110 6.71 6.96 2.03
CA LEU A 110 6.08 5.73 2.56
C LEU A 110 7.13 4.71 3.04
N ARG A 111 8.28 4.63 2.37
CA ARG A 111 9.39 3.78 2.82
C ARG A 111 10.00 4.28 4.13
N THR A 112 10.19 5.58 4.28
CA THR A 112 10.68 6.18 5.53
C THR A 112 9.72 5.85 6.68
N LEU A 113 8.42 6.05 6.50
CA LEU A 113 7.41 5.71 7.50
C LEU A 113 7.45 4.23 7.92
N MET A 114 7.62 3.31 6.94
CA MET A 114 7.79 1.89 7.26
C MET A 114 9.08 1.60 8.02
N GLN A 115 10.20 2.25 7.65
CA GLN A 115 11.49 2.09 8.34
C GLN A 115 11.40 2.57 9.78
N ASP A 116 10.80 3.72 10.03
CA ASP A 116 10.60 4.29 11.36
C ASP A 116 9.71 3.39 12.23
N ALA A 117 8.74 2.69 11.61
CA ALA A 117 7.90 1.70 12.27
C ALA A 117 8.56 0.30 12.40
N GLY A 118 9.80 0.11 11.96
CA GLY A 118 10.52 -1.17 12.05
C GLY A 118 9.97 -2.29 11.17
N VAL A 119 9.32 -1.95 10.04
CA VAL A 119 8.71 -2.91 9.12
C VAL A 119 9.77 -3.66 8.31
N GLU A 120 9.65 -4.99 8.24
CA GLU A 120 10.48 -5.84 7.37
C GLU A 120 9.85 -5.89 5.95
N LEU A 121 10.52 -5.33 4.94
CA LEU A 121 10.09 -5.35 3.54
C LEU A 121 10.82 -6.44 2.75
N HIS A 122 10.07 -7.38 2.19
CA HIS A 122 10.58 -8.44 1.30
C HIS A 122 10.05 -8.24 -0.12
N LEU A 123 10.93 -7.83 -1.02
CA LEU A 123 10.65 -7.71 -2.45
C LEU A 123 11.01 -9.00 -3.19
N GLN A 124 10.52 -9.16 -4.43
CA GLN A 124 10.69 -10.36 -5.25
C GLN A 124 10.29 -11.62 -4.48
N THR A 125 9.25 -11.50 -3.64
CA THR A 125 8.81 -12.56 -2.72
C THR A 125 7.36 -12.89 -2.98
N SER A 126 7.08 -14.16 -3.23
CA SER A 126 5.73 -14.72 -3.33
C SER A 126 5.27 -15.30 -2.00
N VAL A 127 3.95 -15.37 -1.84
CA VAL A 127 3.29 -16.05 -0.71
C VAL A 127 2.65 -17.32 -1.22
N GLU A 128 3.04 -18.43 -0.67
CA GLU A 128 2.56 -19.75 -1.04
C GLU A 128 1.94 -20.46 0.18
N ASN A 129 1.06 -21.42 -0.07
CA ASN A 129 0.44 -22.25 0.97
C ASN A 129 -0.18 -21.41 2.10
N LEU A 130 -0.87 -20.32 1.75
CA LEU A 130 -1.55 -19.47 2.71
C LEU A 130 -2.76 -20.21 3.29
N ILE A 131 -2.73 -20.45 4.59
CA ILE A 131 -3.76 -21.19 5.32
C ILE A 131 -4.19 -20.40 6.55
N LYS A 132 -5.50 -20.29 6.77
CA LYS A 132 -6.07 -19.79 8.03
C LYS A 132 -5.97 -20.89 9.09
N THR A 133 -5.43 -20.56 10.26
CA THR A 133 -5.31 -21.45 11.43
C THR A 133 -6.19 -20.92 12.58
N GLU A 134 -6.30 -21.66 13.66
CA GLU A 134 -7.02 -21.20 14.87
C GLU A 134 -6.41 -19.93 15.47
N SER A 135 -5.08 -19.78 15.41
CA SER A 135 -4.35 -18.65 16.01
C SER A 135 -3.95 -17.55 15.02
N GLY A 136 -4.42 -17.60 13.77
CA GLY A 136 -4.08 -16.61 12.74
C GLY A 136 -3.88 -17.24 11.36
N TYR A 137 -2.71 -17.06 10.77
CA TYR A 137 -2.38 -17.48 9.41
C TYR A 137 -1.00 -18.10 9.34
N SER A 138 -0.84 -19.13 8.51
CA SER A 138 0.46 -19.70 8.13
C SER A 138 0.67 -19.56 6.63
N ALA A 139 1.91 -19.35 6.21
CA ALA A 139 2.28 -19.28 4.81
C ALA A 139 3.76 -19.66 4.63
N VAL A 140 4.17 -19.79 3.37
CA VAL A 140 5.57 -19.88 2.96
C VAL A 140 5.91 -18.65 2.13
N LEU A 141 6.94 -17.91 2.53
CA LEU A 141 7.50 -16.81 1.74
C LEU A 141 8.63 -17.36 0.89
N THR A 142 8.48 -17.27 -0.44
CA THR A 142 9.48 -17.75 -1.41
C THR A 142 10.06 -16.55 -2.16
N GLY A 143 11.35 -16.31 -1.97
CA GLY A 143 12.06 -15.17 -2.54
C GLY A 143 13.48 -15.51 -2.97
N PRO A 144 14.30 -14.52 -3.33
CA PRO A 144 15.68 -14.73 -3.85
C PRO A 144 16.58 -15.51 -2.89
N ASN A 145 16.30 -15.45 -1.59
CA ASN A 145 17.07 -16.12 -0.54
C ASN A 145 16.47 -17.48 -0.11
N GLY A 146 15.60 -18.05 -0.95
CA GLY A 146 14.92 -19.32 -0.68
C GLY A 146 13.55 -19.15 -0.03
N SER A 147 13.00 -20.26 0.46
CA SER A 147 11.67 -20.34 1.05
C SER A 147 11.74 -20.38 2.57
N LYS A 148 10.87 -19.63 3.25
CA LYS A 148 10.80 -19.57 4.71
C LYS A 148 9.35 -19.68 5.18
N PRO A 149 9.02 -20.57 6.13
CA PRO A 149 7.70 -20.61 6.75
C PRO A 149 7.50 -19.39 7.66
N ILE A 150 6.29 -18.84 7.64
CA ILE A 150 5.87 -17.71 8.46
C ILE A 150 4.51 -17.98 9.08
N THR A 151 4.31 -17.51 10.31
CA THR A 151 3.02 -17.47 10.98
C THR A 151 2.72 -16.03 11.41
N ALA A 152 1.49 -15.58 11.19
CA ALA A 152 1.05 -14.23 11.52
C ALA A 152 -0.29 -14.26 12.24
N LYS A 153 -0.50 -13.37 13.21
CA LYS A 153 -1.80 -13.20 13.86
C LYS A 153 -2.82 -12.58 12.91
N ASN A 154 -2.37 -11.61 12.11
CA ASN A 154 -3.20 -10.85 11.16
C ASN A 154 -2.65 -10.99 9.75
N LEU A 155 -3.57 -10.97 8.78
CA LEU A 155 -3.27 -10.93 7.35
C LEU A 155 -3.95 -9.72 6.71
N VAL A 156 -3.18 -8.97 5.92
CA VAL A 156 -3.70 -7.89 5.07
C VAL A 156 -3.40 -8.20 3.61
N VAL A 157 -4.43 -8.23 2.78
CA VAL A 157 -4.29 -8.39 1.33
C VAL A 157 -4.42 -7.01 0.68
N ALA A 158 -3.29 -6.47 0.22
CA ALA A 158 -3.17 -5.14 -0.38
C ALA A 158 -2.60 -5.20 -1.81
N THR A 159 -2.91 -6.28 -2.55
CA THR A 159 -2.36 -6.57 -3.88
C THR A 159 -2.87 -5.65 -4.98
N GLY A 160 -3.81 -4.76 -4.66
CA GLY A 160 -4.42 -3.84 -5.62
C GLY A 160 -5.43 -4.51 -6.54
N GLY A 161 -6.10 -3.70 -7.34
CA GLY A 161 -7.09 -4.14 -8.31
C GLY A 161 -6.51 -4.44 -9.69
N LYS A 162 -7.36 -4.92 -10.61
CA LYS A 162 -7.01 -5.33 -11.99
C LYS A 162 -6.69 -4.16 -12.94
N SER A 163 -6.53 -2.94 -12.46
CA SER A 163 -6.51 -1.72 -13.28
C SER A 163 -5.35 -1.61 -14.28
N ILE A 164 -4.28 -2.36 -14.14
CA ILE A 164 -3.14 -2.34 -15.07
C ILE A 164 -2.57 -3.76 -15.20
N PRO A 165 -3.17 -4.62 -16.05
CA PRO A 165 -2.75 -6.03 -16.17
C PRO A 165 -1.28 -6.24 -16.52
N LYS A 166 -0.71 -5.35 -17.34
CA LYS A 166 0.71 -5.40 -17.74
C LYS A 166 1.71 -5.27 -16.58
N MET A 167 1.25 -4.81 -15.41
CA MET A 167 2.06 -4.67 -14.20
C MET A 167 1.80 -5.77 -13.17
N GLY A 168 1.34 -6.94 -13.60
CA GLY A 168 1.09 -8.06 -12.70
C GLY A 168 -0.14 -7.90 -11.82
N ALA A 169 -1.12 -7.08 -12.26
CA ALA A 169 -2.43 -6.99 -11.59
C ALA A 169 -3.20 -8.29 -11.80
N THR A 170 -2.91 -9.29 -10.97
CA THR A 170 -3.44 -10.66 -11.09
C THR A 170 -4.84 -10.83 -10.54
N GLY A 171 -5.34 -9.85 -9.80
CA GLY A 171 -6.61 -10.00 -9.06
C GLY A 171 -6.51 -11.06 -7.95
N PHE A 172 -5.35 -11.22 -7.32
CA PHE A 172 -5.14 -12.19 -6.24
C PHE A 172 -6.14 -12.08 -5.08
N ALA A 173 -6.78 -10.93 -4.93
CA ALA A 173 -7.79 -10.67 -3.91
C ALA A 173 -9.23 -10.99 -4.34
N TYR A 174 -9.45 -11.53 -5.56
CA TYR A 174 -10.78 -11.82 -6.11
C TYR A 174 -10.96 -13.32 -6.31
#